data_609d02e14cecb39adfa8729b54f57e2a
#
_entry.id   609d02e14cecb39adfa8729b54f57e2a
#
_cell.length_a   1.000
_cell.length_b   1.000
_cell.length_c   1.000
_cell.angle_alpha   90.00
_cell.angle_beta   90.00
_cell.angle_gamma   90.00
#
_symmetry.space_group_name_H-M   'P 1'
#
loop_
_entity.id
_entity.type
_entity.pdbx_description
1 polymer ?
#
loop_
_entity_poly.entity_id
_entity_poly.type
_entity_poly.pdbx_seq_one_letter_code
_entity_poly.pdbx_strand_id
1 'polypeptide(L)'
;MAAEEHTPEYPPKTPPPPKRPVSPQRPETGLAGTARARMQVRNRRSANWSLEAAAWSPRKASGFVLGRLHEWGYREADETVAALTELLVLTAVADGGRRVSVHLADQKRQALIVALSHQPGLAAADTRVLPELTRLGAVSCGTDTADDGRRVWAVLDL
;
A
#
# COMPACT_ATOMS: atom_id res chain seq x y z
N MET A 1 -16.11 34.42 -57.39
CA MET A 1 -15.88 34.25 -57.11
C MET A 1 -15.67 33.80 -56.20
N ALA A 2 -15.67 33.75 -56.32
CA ALA A 2 -15.42 33.28 -55.67
C ALA A 2 -15.16 32.88 -54.67
N ALA A 3 -15.16 32.95 -54.69
CA ALA A 3 -14.90 32.57 -53.93
C ALA A 3 -14.73 32.31 -52.92
N GLU A 4 -14.72 32.36 -52.97
CA GLU A 4 -14.57 32.22 -52.23
C GLU A 4 -14.41 31.80 -51.22
N GLU A 5 -14.45 31.84 -51.38
CA GLU A 5 -14.40 31.59 -50.65
C GLU A 5 -14.18 31.08 -49.63
N HIS A 6 -14.10 31.18 -49.90
CA HIS A 6 -14.00 30.79 -49.11
C HIS A 6 -13.76 30.46 -48.13
N THR A 7 -13.66 30.42 -48.06
CA THR A 7 -13.57 30.22 -47.27
C THR A 7 -13.42 29.79 -46.36
N PRO A 8 -13.30 29.78 -46.39
CA PRO A 8 -13.33 29.41 -45.56
C PRO A 8 -13.06 29.01 -44.67
N GLU A 9 -12.83 28.81 -44.58
CA GLU A 9 -12.62 28.49 -43.85
C GLU A 9 -12.47 28.25 -42.79
N TYR A 10 -12.45 28.34 -42.90
CA TYR A 10 -12.47 28.32 -42.00
C TYR A 10 -12.45 28.02 -41.03
N PRO A 11 -12.38 27.93 -41.07
CA PRO A 11 -12.41 27.64 -40.20
C PRO A 11 -12.20 27.19 -39.40
N PRO A 12 -12.04 26.92 -39.29
CA PRO A 12 -11.93 26.30 -38.57
C PRO A 12 -11.63 26.13 -37.61
N LYS A 13 -11.51 26.18 -37.44
CA LYS A 13 -11.28 26.05 -36.66
C LYS A 13 -11.32 25.76 -35.55
N THR A 14 -11.39 25.56 -35.39
CA THR A 14 -11.49 25.27 -34.47
C THR A 14 -11.40 24.90 -33.53
N PRO A 15 -11.19 24.70 -33.33
CA PRO A 15 -11.07 24.25 -32.37
C PRO A 15 -10.91 23.87 -31.37
N PRO A 16 -10.70 23.66 -31.12
CA PRO A 16 -10.54 23.19 -30.19
C PRO A 16 -10.53 22.84 -29.14
N PRO A 17 -10.42 22.62 -28.95
CA PRO A 17 -10.40 22.25 -28.00
C PRO A 17 -10.37 21.77 -26.98
N PRO A 18 -10.36 21.49 -26.82
CA PRO A 18 -10.37 21.00 -25.90
C PRO A 18 -10.36 20.49 -24.87
N LYS A 19 -10.30 20.20 -24.82
CA LYS A 19 -10.33 19.75 -24.06
C LYS A 19 -10.23 19.37 -22.99
N ARG A 20 -10.17 19.25 -22.91
CA ARG A 20 -10.04 18.96 -22.04
C ARG A 20 -10.10 18.52 -21.07
N PRO A 21 -10.15 18.42 -21.03
CA PRO A 21 -10.18 17.96 -20.18
C PRO A 21 -10.36 17.45 -19.24
N VAL A 22 -10.39 17.31 -19.32
CA VAL A 22 -10.60 16.87 -18.63
C VAL A 22 -10.65 16.21 -17.79
N SER A 23 -10.58 16.07 -17.82
CA SER A 23 -10.62 15.49 -17.23
C SER A 23 -10.72 14.82 -16.45
N PRO A 24 -10.55 14.66 -16.37
CA PRO A 24 -10.67 14.05 -15.74
C PRO A 24 -10.75 13.56 -14.84
N GLN A 25 -10.66 13.47 -14.88
CA GLN A 25 -10.75 13.18 -14.21
C GLN A 25 -11.11 12.60 -13.44
N ARG A 26 -11.19 12.33 -13.63
CA ARG A 26 -11.63 11.93 -13.08
C ARG A 26 -11.87 11.20 -12.38
N PRO A 27 -11.89 10.94 -12.30
CA PRO A 27 -12.18 10.35 -11.70
C PRO A 27 -12.31 9.69 -11.00
N GLU A 28 -12.19 9.36 -11.24
CA GLU A 28 -12.27 8.88 -10.86
C GLU A 28 -12.24 8.21 -10.17
N THR A 29 -12.17 8.00 -10.34
CA THR A 29 -12.15 7.51 -9.91
C THR A 29 -12.29 6.95 -9.22
N GLY A 30 -12.24 6.80 -9.17
CA GLY A 30 -12.35 6.40 -8.68
C GLY A 30 -12.50 5.96 -7.94
N LEU A 31 -12.62 5.40 -7.80
CA LEU A 31 -12.87 5.04 -7.17
C LEU A 31 -12.64 4.49 -6.30
N ALA A 32 -12.72 3.93 -6.36
CA ALA A 32 -12.30 3.36 -5.57
C ALA A 32 -11.25 3.26 -5.17
N GLY A 33 -10.94 2.72 -5.77
CA GLY A 33 -9.74 2.73 -5.45
C GLY A 33 -9.40 3.99 -5.20
N THR A 34 -9.96 4.46 -5.62
CA THR A 34 -9.73 5.62 -5.43
C THR A 34 -9.82 5.98 -4.24
N ALA A 35 -10.49 5.56 -3.77
CA ALA A 35 -10.48 6.01 -2.56
C ALA A 35 -9.26 5.77 -1.95
N ARG A 36 -8.75 4.84 -2.02
CA ARG A 36 -7.67 4.64 -1.50
C ARG A 36 -6.79 5.42 -1.80
N ALA A 37 -6.78 5.55 -2.72
CA ALA A 37 -5.77 6.27 -3.08
C ALA A 37 -5.84 7.57 -2.59
N ARG A 38 -6.64 8.11 -2.64
CA ARG A 38 -6.61 9.30 -2.36
C ARG A 38 -6.29 9.61 -1.16
N MET A 39 -6.46 9.09 -0.59
CA MET A 39 -6.19 9.44 0.50
C MET A 39 -5.03 9.64 0.84
N GLN A 40 -4.61 9.60 0.22
CA GLN A 40 -3.67 9.72 0.33
C GLN A 40 -2.84 10.03 0.71
N VAL A 41 -2.98 10.08 0.81
CA VAL A 41 -1.90 10.02 0.83
C VAL A 41 -1.05 11.09 1.04
N ARG A 42 -1.14 12.17 0.61
CA ARG A 42 -0.28 13.15 0.68
C ARG A 42 0.20 13.50 1.97
N ASN A 43 -0.36 13.52 3.01
CA ASN A 43 0.18 13.88 4.30
C ASN A 43 0.50 12.70 5.19
N ARG A 44 0.46 11.53 4.64
CA ARG A 44 0.77 10.37 5.43
C ARG A 44 2.24 10.11 5.46
N ARG A 45 2.73 9.77 6.62
CA ARG A 45 4.10 9.34 6.77
C ARG A 45 4.17 7.85 6.46
N SER A 46 5.22 7.45 5.79
CA SER A 46 5.40 6.04 5.46
C SER A 46 6.88 5.71 5.41
N ALA A 47 7.17 4.43 5.51
CA ALA A 47 8.52 3.92 5.43
C ALA A 47 8.46 2.50 4.91
N ASN A 48 9.56 2.03 4.34
CA ASN A 48 9.63 0.63 3.96
C ASN A 48 11.07 0.15 4.06
N TRP A 49 11.20 -1.14 4.21
CA TRP A 49 12.49 -1.80 4.37
C TRP A 49 12.49 -3.09 3.58
N SER A 50 13.65 -3.47 3.09
CA SER A 50 13.83 -4.74 2.40
C SER A 50 14.81 -5.56 3.22
N LEU A 51 14.44 -6.80 3.53
CA LEU A 51 15.25 -7.67 4.35
C LEU A 51 15.44 -9.01 3.68
N GLU A 52 16.48 -9.73 4.07
CA GLU A 52 16.61 -11.12 3.69
C GLU A 52 15.50 -11.92 4.37
N ALA A 53 15.02 -12.95 3.70
CA ALA A 53 14.02 -13.83 4.29
C ALA A 53 14.74 -14.85 5.17
N ALA A 54 14.96 -14.50 6.41
CA ALA A 54 15.74 -15.31 7.33
C ALA A 54 15.07 -15.38 8.69
N ALA A 55 15.52 -16.30 9.52
CA ALA A 55 14.89 -16.52 10.82
C ALA A 55 14.98 -15.31 11.75
N TRP A 56 15.98 -14.46 11.56
CA TRP A 56 16.12 -13.24 12.38
C TRP A 56 15.33 -12.05 11.85
N SER A 57 14.76 -12.16 10.64
CA SER A 57 14.13 -11.03 9.99
C SER A 57 12.90 -10.51 10.73
N PRO A 58 12.04 -11.36 11.31
CA PRO A 58 10.88 -10.82 12.04
C PRO A 58 11.28 -9.87 13.16
N ARG A 59 12.29 -10.23 13.94
CA ARG A 59 12.69 -9.40 15.04
C ARG A 59 13.38 -8.14 14.56
N LYS A 60 14.20 -8.24 13.52
CA LYS A 60 14.87 -7.08 12.95
C LYS A 60 13.84 -6.10 12.38
N ALA A 61 12.83 -6.62 11.70
CA ALA A 61 11.76 -5.79 11.16
C ALA A 61 11.01 -5.07 12.26
N SER A 62 10.71 -5.75 13.36
CA SER A 62 9.99 -5.12 14.45
C SER A 62 10.80 -3.98 15.03
N GLY A 63 12.13 -4.12 15.13
CA GLY A 63 12.98 -3.02 15.57
C GLY A 63 12.93 -1.82 14.67
N PHE A 64 12.93 -2.03 13.35
CA PHE A 64 12.81 -0.95 12.39
C PHE A 64 11.48 -0.23 12.49
N VAL A 65 10.40 -0.99 12.58
CA VAL A 65 9.05 -0.42 12.64
C VAL A 65 8.89 0.37 13.94
N LEU A 66 9.31 -0.20 15.06
CA LEU A 66 9.24 0.50 16.35
C LEU A 66 10.04 1.79 16.32
N GLY A 67 11.27 1.72 15.80
CA GLY A 67 12.11 2.91 15.72
C GLY A 67 11.46 4.02 14.93
N ARG A 68 10.84 3.70 13.81
CA ARG A 68 10.21 4.71 12.99
C ARG A 68 8.95 5.28 13.66
N LEU A 69 8.15 4.43 14.29
CA LEU A 69 6.98 4.91 15.01
C LEU A 69 7.38 5.82 16.17
N HIS A 70 8.47 5.51 16.85
CA HIS A 70 8.98 6.38 17.91
C HIS A 70 9.39 7.73 17.35
N GLU A 71 10.04 7.75 16.19
CA GLU A 71 10.37 9.01 15.53
C GLU A 71 9.15 9.83 15.21
N TRP A 72 8.04 9.15 14.95
CA TRP A 72 6.78 9.83 14.65
C TRP A 72 5.99 10.18 15.90
N GLY A 73 6.50 9.83 17.08
CA GLY A 73 5.86 10.18 18.35
C GLY A 73 4.93 9.15 18.93
N TYR A 74 4.90 7.94 18.38
CA TYR A 74 4.01 6.88 18.87
C TYR A 74 4.81 5.86 19.66
N ARG A 75 4.47 5.69 20.93
CA ARG A 75 5.19 4.75 21.81
C ARG A 75 4.28 3.82 22.59
N GLU A 76 2.99 4.07 22.55
CA GLU A 76 2.09 3.40 23.49
C GLU A 76 1.70 2.00 23.03
N ALA A 77 1.88 1.69 21.76
CA ALA A 77 1.48 0.41 21.22
C ALA A 77 2.67 -0.50 20.91
N ASP A 78 3.82 -0.26 21.57
CA ASP A 78 5.06 -0.97 21.22
C ASP A 78 4.91 -2.48 21.26
N GLU A 79 4.27 -3.02 22.27
CA GLU A 79 4.11 -4.45 22.39
C GLU A 79 3.27 -5.03 21.25
N THR A 80 2.17 -4.36 20.95
CA THR A 80 1.29 -4.79 19.86
C THR A 80 1.99 -4.67 18.52
N VAL A 81 2.70 -3.56 18.32
CA VAL A 81 3.44 -3.33 17.08
C VAL A 81 4.48 -4.41 16.86
N ALA A 82 5.24 -4.74 17.90
CA ALA A 82 6.28 -5.75 17.78
C ALA A 82 5.67 -7.12 17.46
N ALA A 83 4.62 -7.50 18.17
CA ALA A 83 4.00 -8.81 17.97
C ALA A 83 3.40 -8.94 16.58
N LEU A 84 2.69 -7.90 16.12
CA LEU A 84 2.09 -7.93 14.79
C LEU A 84 3.16 -7.95 13.70
N THR A 85 4.18 -7.10 13.82
CA THR A 85 5.24 -7.06 12.81
C THR A 85 5.95 -8.40 12.72
N GLU A 86 6.27 -9.00 13.86
CA GLU A 86 6.99 -10.26 13.86
C GLU A 86 6.16 -11.36 13.21
N LEU A 87 4.88 -11.43 13.50
CA LEU A 87 4.03 -12.45 12.89
C LEU A 87 3.86 -12.21 11.38
N LEU A 88 3.69 -10.96 10.97
CA LEU A 88 3.55 -10.65 9.55
C LEU A 88 4.82 -11.06 8.79
N VAL A 89 5.99 -10.71 9.32
CA VAL A 89 7.25 -11.01 8.64
C VAL A 89 7.53 -12.51 8.68
N LEU A 90 7.22 -13.17 9.79
CA LEU A 90 7.39 -14.61 9.88
C LEU A 90 6.55 -15.31 8.81
N THR A 91 5.32 -14.85 8.62
CA THR A 91 4.44 -15.39 7.60
C THR A 91 5.05 -15.22 6.21
N ALA A 92 5.62 -14.04 5.93
CA ALA A 92 6.24 -13.80 4.64
C ALA A 92 7.51 -14.62 4.44
N VAL A 93 8.31 -14.80 5.49
CA VAL A 93 9.52 -15.62 5.42
C VAL A 93 9.15 -17.08 5.11
N ALA A 94 8.04 -17.55 5.65
CA ALA A 94 7.62 -18.93 5.46
C ALA A 94 7.26 -19.23 3.99
N ASP A 95 7.06 -18.23 3.17
CA ASP A 95 6.79 -18.43 1.74
C ASP A 95 8.02 -18.94 0.98
N GLY A 96 9.19 -18.89 1.59
CA GLY A 96 10.37 -19.53 1.01
C GLY A 96 11.18 -18.70 0.04
N GLY A 97 10.85 -17.43 -0.12
CA GLY A 97 11.61 -16.55 -1.02
C GLY A 97 12.91 -16.09 -0.38
N ARG A 98 13.61 -15.20 -1.08
CA ARG A 98 14.90 -14.70 -0.61
C ARG A 98 14.79 -13.39 0.11
N ARG A 99 13.76 -12.62 -0.16
CA ARG A 99 13.62 -11.27 0.38
C ARG A 99 12.21 -11.04 0.85
N VAL A 100 12.09 -10.17 1.83
CA VAL A 100 10.82 -9.74 2.37
C VAL A 100 10.83 -8.22 2.43
N SER A 101 9.77 -7.58 2.00
CA SER A 101 9.62 -6.14 2.16
C SER A 101 8.61 -5.85 3.25
N VAL A 102 8.88 -4.82 4.04
CA VAL A 102 7.98 -4.38 5.10
C VAL A 102 7.65 -2.92 4.83
N HIS A 103 6.37 -2.61 4.82
CA HIS A 103 5.89 -1.24 4.64
C HIS A 103 5.14 -0.81 5.88
N LEU A 104 5.32 0.43 6.25
CA LEU A 104 4.64 1.02 7.39
C LEU A 104 4.05 2.35 6.95
N ALA A 105 2.80 2.59 7.29
CA ALA A 105 2.14 3.86 7.01
C ALA A 105 1.38 4.32 8.22
N ASP A 106 1.45 5.63 8.47
CA ASP A 106 0.66 6.28 9.52
C ASP A 106 -0.63 6.76 8.88
N GLN A 107 -1.75 6.21 9.33
CA GLN A 107 -3.05 6.52 8.78
C GLN A 107 -3.92 7.15 9.87
N LYS A 108 -3.56 8.35 10.30
CA LYS A 108 -4.34 9.08 11.30
C LYS A 108 -4.46 8.30 12.60
N ARG A 109 -3.34 8.10 13.23
CA ARG A 109 -3.22 7.39 14.50
C ARG A 109 -3.56 5.91 14.40
N GLN A 110 -3.50 5.39 13.20
CA GLN A 110 -3.49 3.96 12.96
C GLN A 110 -2.26 3.62 12.15
N ALA A 111 -1.65 2.51 12.44
CA ALA A 111 -0.52 2.03 11.66
C ALA A 111 -0.99 0.91 10.74
N LEU A 112 -0.62 1.02 9.48
CA LEU A 112 -0.74 -0.09 8.54
C LEU A 112 0.64 -0.70 8.39
N ILE A 113 0.75 -1.99 8.64
CA ILE A 113 2.00 -2.72 8.48
C ILE A 113 1.75 -3.82 7.44
N VAL A 114 2.57 -3.86 6.41
CA VAL A 114 2.44 -4.85 5.33
C VAL A 114 3.75 -5.59 5.19
N ALA A 115 3.69 -6.90 5.17
CA ALA A 115 4.84 -7.73 4.82
C ALA A 115 4.57 -8.37 3.47
N LEU A 116 5.53 -8.24 2.57
CA LEU A 116 5.42 -8.75 1.21
C LEU A 116 6.53 -9.75 0.97
N SER A 117 6.16 -10.98 0.64
CA SER A 117 7.14 -11.94 0.17
C SER A 117 7.25 -11.80 -1.34
N HIS A 118 8.46 -11.84 -1.86
CA HIS A 118 8.70 -11.70 -3.30
C HIS A 118 8.85 -13.06 -3.95
N GLN A 119 8.01 -13.99 -3.55
CA GLN A 119 8.05 -15.35 -4.06
C GLN A 119 6.92 -15.55 -5.05
N PRO A 120 7.24 -15.70 -6.34
CA PRO A 120 6.19 -15.89 -7.33
C PRO A 120 5.60 -17.29 -7.29
N GLY A 121 4.44 -17.45 -7.88
CA GLY A 121 3.84 -18.76 -8.06
C GLY A 121 3.26 -19.40 -6.84
N LEU A 122 2.98 -18.61 -5.81
CA LEU A 122 2.40 -19.15 -4.59
C LEU A 122 0.95 -19.56 -4.81
N ALA A 123 0.51 -20.54 -4.06
CA ALA A 123 -0.88 -20.95 -4.05
C ALA A 123 -1.74 -19.86 -3.43
N ALA A 124 -3.03 -20.08 -3.38
CA ALA A 124 -3.95 -19.13 -2.77
C ALA A 124 -3.49 -18.80 -1.35
N ALA A 125 -3.83 -17.60 -0.92
CA ALA A 125 -3.40 -17.10 0.38
C ALA A 125 -3.90 -18.00 1.51
N ASP A 126 -3.03 -18.25 2.48
CA ASP A 126 -3.39 -18.97 3.68
C ASP A 126 -3.96 -17.97 4.68
N THR A 127 -5.23 -18.08 4.97
CA THR A 127 -5.92 -17.12 5.83
C THR A 127 -5.85 -17.49 7.31
N ARG A 128 -5.18 -18.61 7.67
CA ARG A 128 -5.12 -19.02 9.07
C ARG A 128 -4.39 -18.04 9.97
N VAL A 129 -3.55 -17.19 9.40
CA VAL A 129 -2.84 -16.18 10.18
C VAL A 129 -3.78 -15.05 10.63
N LEU A 130 -4.89 -14.83 9.94
CA LEU A 130 -5.73 -13.67 10.20
C LEU A 130 -6.35 -13.65 11.60
N PRO A 131 -6.93 -14.76 12.11
CA PRO A 131 -7.41 -14.73 13.49
C PRO A 131 -6.32 -14.44 14.50
N GLU A 132 -5.11 -14.90 14.22
CA GLU A 132 -3.98 -14.66 15.11
C GLU A 132 -3.60 -13.18 15.14
N LEU A 133 -3.59 -12.52 13.98
CA LEU A 133 -3.33 -11.10 13.91
C LEU A 133 -4.38 -10.32 14.70
N THR A 134 -5.63 -10.70 14.56
CA THR A 134 -6.72 -10.05 15.31
C THR A 134 -6.52 -10.26 16.82
N ARG A 135 -6.13 -11.46 17.22
CA ARG A 135 -5.90 -11.73 18.63
C ARG A 135 -4.76 -10.91 19.20
N LEU A 136 -3.76 -10.61 18.38
CA LEU A 136 -2.62 -9.81 18.80
C LEU A 136 -2.92 -8.31 18.82
N GLY A 137 -4.06 -7.88 18.33
CA GLY A 137 -4.44 -6.47 18.42
C GLY A 137 -4.74 -5.77 17.12
N ALA A 138 -4.74 -6.46 15.99
CA ALA A 138 -5.09 -5.84 14.73
C ALA A 138 -6.58 -5.52 14.72
N VAL A 139 -6.92 -4.29 14.34
CA VAL A 139 -8.32 -3.90 14.17
C VAL A 139 -8.81 -4.25 12.77
N SER A 140 -7.88 -4.50 11.85
CA SER A 140 -8.19 -4.96 10.51
C SER A 140 -6.97 -5.71 10.00
N CYS A 141 -7.16 -6.73 9.19
CA CYS A 141 -6.04 -7.47 8.61
C CYS A 141 -6.51 -8.19 7.36
N GLY A 142 -5.56 -8.61 6.55
CA GLY A 142 -5.88 -9.33 5.34
C GLY A 142 -4.64 -9.92 4.70
N THR A 143 -4.86 -10.69 3.66
CA THR A 143 -3.79 -11.25 2.87
C THR A 143 -4.28 -11.41 1.43
N ASP A 144 -3.36 -11.23 0.48
CA ASP A 144 -3.67 -11.55 -0.91
C ASP A 144 -2.41 -12.06 -1.59
N THR A 145 -2.60 -12.67 -2.73
CA THR A 145 -1.51 -13.25 -3.51
C THR A 145 -1.58 -12.67 -4.92
N ALA A 146 -0.45 -12.15 -5.37
CA ALA A 146 -0.31 -11.65 -6.73
C ALA A 146 0.77 -12.46 -7.44
N ASP A 147 0.96 -12.20 -8.72
CA ASP A 147 1.93 -12.96 -9.52
C ASP A 147 3.34 -12.85 -8.97
N ASP A 148 3.68 -11.74 -8.38
CA ASP A 148 5.03 -11.46 -7.90
C ASP A 148 5.22 -11.73 -6.42
N GLY A 149 4.20 -12.18 -5.71
CA GLY A 149 4.35 -12.48 -4.29
C GLY A 149 3.06 -12.43 -3.53
N ARG A 150 3.18 -12.57 -2.22
CA ARG A 150 2.04 -12.55 -1.31
C ARG A 150 2.20 -11.42 -0.32
N ARG A 151 1.11 -10.72 -0.06
CA ARG A 151 1.07 -9.68 0.97
C ARG A 151 0.22 -10.14 2.12
N VAL A 152 0.68 -9.83 3.32
CA VAL A 152 -0.14 -9.99 4.52
C VAL A 152 0.01 -8.67 5.28
N TRP A 153 -1.09 -8.17 5.84
CA TRP A 153 -1.09 -6.84 6.44
C TRP A 153 -1.99 -6.78 7.65
N ALA A 154 -1.71 -5.80 8.48
CA ALA A 154 -2.50 -5.54 9.68
C ALA A 154 -2.57 -4.04 9.91
N VAL A 155 -3.71 -3.58 10.43
CA VAL A 155 -3.91 -2.22 10.87
C VAL A 155 -4.14 -2.27 12.37
N LEU A 156 -3.50 -1.38 13.09
CA LEU A 156 -3.70 -1.30 14.54
C LEU A 156 -3.82 0.17 14.96
N ASP A 157 -4.49 0.38 16.07
CA ASP A 157 -4.59 1.73 16.65
C ASP A 157 -3.29 2.10 17.36
N LEU A 158 -2.92 3.37 17.23
CA LEU A 158 -1.71 3.90 17.86
C LEU A 158 -2.04 4.79 19.04
#